data_37ffc24504f0b62f489401690966d753
#
_entry.id   37ffc24504f0b62f489401690966d753
#
_cell.length_a   1.000
_cell.length_b   1.000
_cell.length_c   1.000
_cell.angle_alpha   90.00
_cell.angle_beta   90.00
_cell.angle_gamma   90.00
#
_symmetry.space_group_name_H-M   'P 1'
#
loop_
_entity.id
_entity.type
_entity.pdbx_description
1 polymer ?
#
loop_
_entity_poly.entity_id
_entity_poly.type
_entity_poly.pdbx_seq_one_letter_code
_entity_poly.pdbx_strand_id
1 'polypeptide(L)' 'GGGTSNSCNIRKSDVKVITLEAGTVEYSDIIYSILNDSVSVKGCKLRNCTIYGAKFSSEFTEIIGC' A
#
# COMPACT_ATOMS: atom_id res chain seq x y z
N GLY A 1 10.89 1.92 -7.22
CA GLY A 1 11.34 3.29 -7.12
C GLY A 1 10.74 3.99 -5.92
N GLY A 2 11.02 5.22 -5.75
CA GLY A 2 10.50 6.06 -4.69
C GLY A 2 9.65 7.18 -5.25
N GLY A 3 9.05 7.97 -4.36
CA GLY A 3 8.32 9.17 -4.72
C GLY A 3 6.93 9.25 -4.12
N THR A 4 6.13 10.15 -4.64
CA THR A 4 4.77 10.40 -4.20
C THR A 4 3.82 10.30 -5.38
N SER A 5 2.71 9.60 -5.17
CA SER A 5 1.65 9.50 -6.16
C SER A 5 0.34 10.04 -5.56
N ASN A 6 -0.31 10.94 -6.27
CA ASN A 6 -1.59 11.51 -5.82
C ASN A 6 -2.73 10.51 -5.96
N SER A 7 -2.71 9.73 -7.02
CA SER A 7 -3.70 8.67 -7.23
C SER A 7 -3.12 7.64 -8.19
N CYS A 8 -3.18 6.39 -7.81
CA CYS A 8 -2.57 5.32 -8.60
C CYS A 8 -3.33 4.02 -8.36
N ASN A 9 -3.37 3.18 -9.39
CA ASN A 9 -3.86 1.82 -9.26
C ASN A 9 -2.66 0.88 -9.47
N ILE A 10 -2.30 0.18 -8.41
CA ILE A 10 -1.15 -0.71 -8.39
C ILE A 10 -1.66 -2.14 -8.27
N ARG A 11 -1.16 -3.01 -9.12
CA ARG A 11 -1.57 -4.41 -9.11
C ARG A 11 -0.40 -5.32 -9.43
N LYS A 12 -0.26 -6.38 -8.63
CA LYS A 12 0.76 -7.44 -8.82
C LYS A 12 2.17 -6.87 -9.00
N SER A 13 2.54 -5.95 -8.14
CA SER A 13 3.81 -5.22 -8.24
C SER A 13 4.59 -5.27 -6.95
N ASP A 14 5.89 -5.01 -7.05
CA ASP A 14 6.75 -4.74 -5.91
C ASP A 14 6.85 -3.22 -5.74
N VAL A 15 6.45 -2.74 -4.58
CA VAL A 15 6.38 -1.32 -4.28
C VAL A 15 7.34 -0.98 -3.16
N LYS A 16 8.21 0.00 -3.39
CA LYS A 16 9.22 0.43 -2.41
C LYS A 16 9.26 1.95 -2.29
N VAL A 17 9.28 2.40 -1.05
CA VAL A 17 9.61 3.78 -0.70
C VAL A 17 8.73 4.79 -1.46
N ILE A 18 7.43 4.58 -1.44
CA ILE A 18 6.49 5.55 -2.02
C ILE A 18 5.57 6.12 -0.94
N THR A 19 5.03 7.27 -1.22
CA THR A 19 3.87 7.82 -0.51
C THR A 19 2.69 7.77 -1.45
N LEU A 20 1.66 7.02 -1.09
CA LEU A 20 0.45 6.90 -1.89
C LEU A 20 -0.68 7.67 -1.20
N GLU A 21 -1.18 8.72 -1.85
CA GLU A 21 -2.23 9.57 -1.29
C GLU A 21 -3.62 8.98 -1.47
N ALA A 22 -3.85 8.31 -2.60
CA ALA A 22 -5.14 7.72 -2.91
C ALA A 22 -4.97 6.60 -3.93
N GLY A 23 -6.02 5.82 -4.15
CA GLY A 23 -6.04 4.80 -5.17
C GLY A 23 -6.18 3.40 -4.62
N THR A 24 -5.80 2.41 -5.40
CA THR A 24 -5.93 1.01 -5.04
C THR A 24 -4.60 0.28 -5.16
N VAL A 25 -4.37 -0.64 -4.24
CA VAL A 25 -3.20 -1.53 -4.28
C VAL A 25 -3.70 -2.95 -4.11
N GLU A 26 -3.45 -3.80 -5.10
CA GLU A 26 -3.96 -5.16 -5.11
C GLU A 26 -2.84 -6.17 -5.37
N TYR A 27 -2.83 -7.25 -4.57
CA TYR A 27 -1.94 -8.40 -4.76
C TYR A 27 -0.47 -8.03 -4.95
N SER A 28 -0.01 -7.08 -4.18
CA SER A 28 1.33 -6.51 -4.32
C SER A 28 2.13 -6.65 -3.02
N ASP A 29 3.45 -6.61 -3.15
CA ASP A 29 4.37 -6.55 -2.02
C ASP A 29 4.79 -5.09 -1.84
N ILE A 30 4.59 -4.56 -0.64
CA ILE A 30 4.83 -3.14 -0.35
C ILE A 30 5.76 -3.03 0.84
N ILE A 31 6.89 -2.33 0.67
CA ILE A 31 7.84 -2.11 1.75
C ILE A 31 8.23 -0.64 1.89
N TYR A 32 8.47 -0.22 3.12
CA TYR A 32 8.97 1.12 3.46
C TYR A 32 8.16 2.25 2.82
N SER A 33 6.84 2.11 2.79
CA SER A 33 5.96 3.06 2.11
C SER A 33 4.97 3.69 3.07
N ILE A 34 4.35 4.76 2.63
CA ILE A 34 3.31 5.48 3.36
C ILE A 34 2.00 5.36 2.58
N LEU A 35 0.97 4.88 3.25
CA LEU A 35 -0.36 4.73 2.66
C LEU A 35 -1.35 5.61 3.41
N ASN A 36 -1.94 6.56 2.72
CA ASN A 36 -2.89 7.51 3.30
C ASN A 36 -4.33 6.99 3.29
N ASP A 37 -5.26 7.73 3.87
CA ASP A 37 -6.61 7.26 4.17
C ASP A 37 -7.50 7.00 2.96
N SER A 38 -7.18 7.59 1.81
CA SER A 38 -7.92 7.36 0.58
C SER A 38 -7.39 6.17 -0.25
N VAL A 39 -6.51 5.36 0.34
CA VAL A 39 -5.97 4.17 -0.30
C VAL A 39 -6.78 2.95 0.11
N SER A 40 -7.11 2.10 -0.86
CA SER A 40 -7.74 0.81 -0.63
C SER A 40 -6.76 -0.31 -0.95
N VAL A 41 -6.60 -1.26 -0.04
CA VAL A 41 -5.61 -2.33 -0.12
C VAL A 41 -6.29 -3.69 -0.12
N LYS A 42 -5.91 -4.55 -1.04
CA LYS A 42 -6.48 -5.89 -1.18
C LYS A 42 -5.39 -6.91 -1.45
N GLY A 43 -5.29 -7.93 -0.60
CA GLY A 43 -4.41 -9.07 -0.83
C GLY A 43 -2.92 -8.74 -0.89
N CYS A 44 -2.48 -7.75 -0.17
CA CYS A 44 -1.09 -7.30 -0.22
C CYS A 44 -0.27 -7.81 0.96
N LYS A 45 1.04 -7.81 0.79
CA LYS A 45 2.00 -7.96 1.88
C LYS A 45 2.65 -6.61 2.14
N LEU A 46 2.49 -6.10 3.35
CA LEU A 46 3.06 -4.82 3.76
C LEU A 46 4.10 -5.04 4.85
N ARG A 47 5.29 -4.50 4.64
CA ARG A 47 6.37 -4.59 5.62
C ARG A 47 6.99 -3.23 5.86
N ASN A 48 7.09 -2.86 7.14
CA ASN A 48 7.71 -1.60 7.53
C ASN A 48 7.09 -0.37 6.84
N CYS A 49 5.76 -0.36 6.77
CA CYS A 49 5.00 0.74 6.17
C CYS A 49 4.38 1.60 7.25
N THR A 50 4.08 2.84 6.91
CA THR A 50 3.29 3.73 7.74
C THR A 50 1.89 3.85 7.15
N ILE A 51 0.87 3.59 7.96
CA ILE A 51 -0.51 3.53 7.46
C ILE A 51 -1.34 4.58 8.18
N TYR A 52 -1.94 5.49 7.42
CA TYR A 52 -2.79 6.56 7.93
C TYR A 52 -4.24 6.31 7.49
N GLY A 53 -4.88 5.31 8.09
CA GLY A 53 -6.29 5.07 7.85
C GLY A 53 -6.65 4.42 6.51
N ALA A 54 -5.70 3.85 5.80
CA ALA A 54 -5.97 3.10 4.58
C ALA A 54 -6.95 1.96 4.86
N LYS A 55 -7.78 1.67 3.88
CA LYS A 55 -8.83 0.64 4.00
C LYS A 55 -8.31 -0.70 3.48
N PHE A 56 -8.52 -1.73 4.26
CA PHE A 56 -8.10 -3.09 3.91
C PHE A 56 -9.31 -3.97 3.64
N SER A 57 -9.26 -4.74 2.56
CA SER A 57 -10.26 -5.75 2.30
C SER A 57 -10.07 -6.95 3.23
N SER A 58 -11.08 -7.81 3.31
CA SER A 58 -11.03 -9.03 4.10
C SER A 58 -10.17 -10.13 3.47
N GLU A 59 -9.68 -9.94 2.25
CA GLU A 59 -8.78 -10.89 1.61
C GLU A 59 -7.38 -10.80 2.16
N PHE A 60 -6.57 -11.83 1.89
CA PHE A 60 -5.22 -11.97 2.42
C PHE A 60 -4.43 -10.68 2.38
N THR A 61 -4.26 -10.08 3.53
CA THR A 61 -3.33 -8.98 3.69
C THR A 61 -2.47 -9.28 4.91
N GLU A 62 -1.17 -9.31 4.71
CA GLU A 62 -0.20 -9.46 5.78
C GLU A 62 0.41 -8.11 6.09
N ILE A 63 0.43 -7.75 7.37
CA ILE A 63 0.99 -6.48 7.83
C ILE A 63 2.03 -6.77 8.90
N ILE A 64 3.28 -6.44 8.62
CA ILE A 64 4.39 -6.71 9.51
C ILE A 64 5.21 -5.44 9.71
N GLY A 65 5.38 -5.03 10.95
CA GLY A 65 6.21 -3.87 11.29
C GLY A 65 5.67 -2.53 10.80
N CYS A 66 4.36 -2.42 10.71
CA CYS A 66 3.71 -1.18 10.26
C CYS A 66 3.12 -0.41 11.43
#